data_6486e6abd05d98d981b5bee8640040b4
#
_entry.id   6486e6abd05d98d981b5bee8640040b4
#
_cell.length_a   1.000
_cell.length_b   1.000
_cell.length_c   1.000
_cell.angle_alpha   90.00
_cell.angle_beta   90.00
_cell.angle_gamma   90.00
#
_symmetry.space_group_name_H-M   'P 1'
#
loop_
_entity.id
_entity.type
_entity.pdbx_description
1 polymer ?
#
loop_
_entity_poly.entity_id
_entity_poly.type
_entity_poly.pdbx_seq_one_letter_code
_entity_poly.pdbx_strand_id
1 'polypeptide(L)'
;MFFSSKHPIRLFIVFLSTALCIGSSLSLQAQEKSNLTSTAEFGGKWGTKVEEAIKALKLQGNIEDGQIIYEEICEACHQPGGNGDPAGNFPQLAGQQSTVVIKQIADIRAGNRDNPTMYPFANIEALRAATEDIFDEEKDGPQTLADVAAFIQTLPMSSSIKGPGNDLEHGEKVYAENCVRCHGDHGQGSFKNYYPVIAGQNYQYLMRQFRWIKEGKRRNANPEMVEQIARFTERDMLAVMD
;
A
#
# COMPACT_ATOMS: atom_id res chain seq x y z
N MET A 1 32.72 -74.42 28.33
CA MET A 1 31.75 -74.42 29.46
C MET A 1 31.21 -73.02 29.65
N PHE A 2 30.08 -72.88 29.21
CA PHE A 2 28.85 -72.23 29.71
C PHE A 2 28.99 -71.25 30.87
N PHE A 3 28.58 -70.04 30.75
CA PHE A 3 27.35 -69.52 31.37
C PHE A 3 26.88 -68.19 30.77
N SER A 4 25.68 -68.25 30.29
CA SER A 4 24.83 -67.12 29.83
C SER A 4 24.34 -66.30 31.02
N SER A 5 24.33 -64.99 30.89
CA SER A 5 23.51 -64.13 31.78
C SER A 5 22.88 -63.02 30.94
N LYS A 6 21.58 -63.18 30.69
CA LYS A 6 20.67 -62.19 30.07
C LYS A 6 20.24 -61.21 31.17
N HIS A 7 20.46 -59.92 30.93
CA HIS A 7 19.74 -58.86 31.63
C HIS A 7 18.94 -58.02 30.66
N PRO A 8 17.66 -57.77 30.92
CA PRO A 8 16.81 -56.94 30.02
C PRO A 8 17.03 -55.46 30.34
N ILE A 9 17.40 -54.71 29.34
CA ILE A 9 17.48 -53.26 29.36
C ILE A 9 16.02 -52.72 29.33
N ARG A 10 15.59 -52.10 30.42
CA ARG A 10 14.34 -51.35 30.48
C ARG A 10 14.54 -50.04 29.73
N LEU A 11 13.88 -49.94 28.57
CA LEU A 11 13.79 -48.72 27.78
C LEU A 11 12.81 -47.75 28.47
N PHE A 12 13.31 -46.70 29.10
CA PHE A 12 12.47 -45.59 29.52
C PHE A 12 12.15 -44.71 28.33
N ILE A 13 10.94 -44.82 27.83
CA ILE A 13 10.41 -43.88 26.82
C ILE A 13 10.00 -42.61 27.56
N VAL A 14 10.85 -41.59 27.47
CA VAL A 14 10.48 -40.23 27.88
C VAL A 14 9.64 -39.64 26.77
N PHE A 15 8.34 -39.53 26.98
CA PHE A 15 7.46 -38.75 26.14
C PHE A 15 7.77 -37.26 26.34
N LEU A 16 8.54 -36.70 25.45
CA LEU A 16 8.71 -35.24 25.35
C LEU A 16 7.48 -34.68 24.64
N SER A 17 6.52 -34.17 25.40
CA SER A 17 5.38 -33.45 24.86
C SER A 17 5.86 -32.09 24.34
N THR A 18 6.19 -32.03 23.07
CA THR A 18 6.34 -30.76 22.36
C THR A 18 4.94 -30.17 22.16
N ALA A 19 4.52 -29.32 23.06
CA ALA A 19 3.36 -28.46 22.84
C ALA A 19 3.68 -27.51 21.68
N LEU A 20 3.05 -27.77 20.56
CA LEU A 20 3.16 -27.00 19.35
C LEU A 20 2.47 -25.62 19.57
N CYS A 21 3.24 -24.58 19.84
CA CYS A 21 2.77 -23.19 19.80
C CYS A 21 2.57 -22.77 18.35
N ILE A 22 1.54 -23.28 17.70
CA ILE A 22 1.05 -22.80 16.40
C ILE A 22 -0.35 -22.23 16.64
N GLY A 23 -0.43 -21.03 17.14
CA GLY A 23 -1.74 -20.44 17.43
C GLY A 23 -1.81 -18.91 17.47
N SER A 24 -0.67 -18.22 17.48
CA SER A 24 -0.69 -16.78 17.79
C SER A 24 -0.51 -15.84 16.59
N SER A 25 -0.09 -16.31 15.43
CA SER A 25 0.12 -15.43 14.27
C SER A 25 -1.15 -15.22 13.42
N LEU A 26 -2.02 -16.23 13.33
CA LEU A 26 -3.30 -16.08 12.59
C LEU A 26 -4.33 -15.20 13.33
N SER A 27 -4.28 -15.17 14.66
CA SER A 27 -5.22 -14.36 15.45
C SER A 27 -4.91 -12.86 15.39
N LEU A 28 -3.61 -12.48 15.28
CA LEU A 28 -3.22 -11.08 15.16
C LEU A 28 -3.65 -10.47 13.82
N GLN A 29 -3.48 -11.19 12.72
CA GLN A 29 -3.90 -10.71 11.39
C GLN A 29 -5.43 -10.63 11.24
N ALA A 30 -6.15 -11.55 11.87
CA ALA A 30 -7.63 -11.50 11.89
C ALA A 30 -8.15 -10.36 12.78
N GLN A 31 -7.46 -10.04 13.86
CA GLN A 31 -7.83 -8.96 14.76
C GLN A 31 -7.48 -7.58 14.21
N GLU A 32 -6.41 -7.49 13.43
CA GLU A 32 -6.05 -6.26 12.70
C GLU A 32 -7.08 -5.95 11.59
N LYS A 33 -7.61 -6.98 10.91
CA LYS A 33 -8.70 -6.83 9.93
C LYS A 33 -10.03 -6.38 10.55
N SER A 34 -10.36 -6.82 11.78
CA SER A 34 -11.62 -6.44 12.44
C SER A 34 -11.66 -4.99 12.92
N ASN A 35 -10.50 -4.33 13.07
CA ASN A 35 -10.40 -2.93 13.50
C ASN A 35 -10.44 -1.92 12.34
N LEU A 36 -10.44 -2.38 11.09
CA LEU A 36 -10.54 -1.53 9.88
C LEU A 36 -11.96 -1.06 9.54
N THR A 37 -12.93 -1.33 10.38
CA THR A 37 -14.33 -1.43 9.95
C THR A 37 -15.29 -0.39 10.47
N SER A 38 -14.88 0.79 10.89
CA SER A 38 -15.92 1.82 10.96
C SER A 38 -15.93 2.61 9.65
N THR A 39 -17.03 2.47 8.91
CA THR A 39 -17.35 3.31 7.73
C THR A 39 -17.25 4.80 8.04
N ALA A 40 -17.34 5.17 9.31
CA ALA A 40 -17.12 6.52 9.82
C ALA A 40 -15.65 6.95 9.76
N GLU A 41 -14.69 6.05 9.97
CA GLU A 41 -13.26 6.39 9.93
C GLU A 41 -12.77 6.63 8.49
N PHE A 42 -13.22 5.82 7.53
CA PHE A 42 -12.84 6.02 6.14
C PHE A 42 -13.52 7.26 5.52
N GLY A 43 -14.82 7.43 5.72
CA GLY A 43 -15.58 8.56 5.19
C GLY A 43 -15.45 9.85 6.00
N GLY A 44 -15.29 9.76 7.32
CA GLY A 44 -15.24 10.94 8.20
C GLY A 44 -13.92 11.70 8.11
N LYS A 45 -12.81 10.99 7.97
CA LYS A 45 -11.46 11.58 7.99
C LYS A 45 -11.05 12.20 6.65
N TRP A 46 -11.62 11.71 5.52
CA TRP A 46 -11.20 12.08 4.16
C TRP A 46 -12.32 12.66 3.31
N GLY A 47 -13.48 12.89 3.88
CA GLY A 47 -14.62 13.53 3.22
C GLY A 47 -15.30 12.73 2.10
N THR A 48 -14.83 11.54 1.79
CA THR A 48 -15.29 10.75 0.65
C THR A 48 -15.81 9.38 1.07
N LYS A 49 -17.11 9.21 1.02
CA LYS A 49 -17.76 7.90 1.14
C LYS A 49 -17.68 7.19 -0.21
N VAL A 50 -16.62 6.45 -0.45
CA VAL A 50 -16.53 5.58 -1.61
C VAL A 50 -16.95 4.18 -1.18
N GLU A 51 -18.19 3.81 -1.45
CA GLU A 51 -18.75 2.52 -1.05
C GLU A 51 -17.93 1.34 -1.58
N GLU A 52 -17.42 1.46 -2.80
CA GLU A 52 -16.56 0.47 -3.42
C GLU A 52 -15.27 0.24 -2.60
N ALA A 53 -14.60 1.30 -2.16
CA ALA A 53 -13.42 1.18 -1.31
C ALA A 53 -13.74 0.51 0.02
N ILE A 54 -14.88 0.84 0.63
CA ILE A 54 -15.32 0.23 1.89
C ILE A 54 -15.58 -1.27 1.71
N LYS A 55 -16.12 -1.68 0.58
CA LYS A 55 -16.30 -3.11 0.25
C LYS A 55 -14.97 -3.78 0.03
N ALA A 56 -14.11 -3.22 -0.83
CA ALA A 56 -12.79 -3.78 -1.16
C ALA A 56 -11.90 -3.96 0.07
N LEU A 57 -11.90 -3.02 1.01
CA LEU A 57 -11.13 -3.10 2.26
C LEU A 57 -11.55 -4.25 3.18
N LYS A 58 -12.74 -4.82 3.01
CA LYS A 58 -13.23 -5.96 3.77
C LYS A 58 -12.90 -7.31 3.11
N LEU A 59 -12.54 -7.29 1.85
CA LEU A 59 -12.24 -8.48 1.07
C LEU A 59 -10.78 -8.91 1.27
N GLN A 60 -10.54 -10.19 1.11
CA GLN A 60 -9.21 -10.72 0.99
C GLN A 60 -8.82 -10.69 -0.48
N GLY A 61 -7.75 -9.96 -0.81
CA GLY A 61 -7.21 -9.94 -2.16
C GLY A 61 -6.49 -11.25 -2.49
N ASN A 62 -6.70 -11.73 -3.71
CA ASN A 62 -5.94 -12.82 -4.31
C ASN A 62 -4.73 -12.23 -5.03
N ILE A 63 -3.52 -12.61 -4.59
CA ILE A 63 -2.26 -12.07 -5.14
C ILE A 63 -2.04 -12.54 -6.58
N GLU A 64 -2.38 -13.77 -6.92
CA GLU A 64 -2.21 -14.33 -8.26
C GLU A 64 -3.10 -13.62 -9.28
N ASP A 65 -4.37 -13.43 -8.94
CA ASP A 65 -5.30 -12.68 -9.77
C ASP A 65 -4.89 -11.20 -9.88
N GLY A 66 -4.41 -10.63 -8.76
CA GLY A 66 -3.88 -9.27 -8.72
C GLY A 66 -2.65 -9.08 -9.60
N GLN A 67 -1.80 -10.08 -9.71
CA GLN A 67 -0.65 -10.08 -10.63
C GLN A 67 -1.12 -10.02 -12.07
N ILE A 68 -2.04 -10.87 -12.47
CA ILE A 68 -2.58 -10.90 -13.84
C ILE A 68 -3.20 -9.54 -14.19
N ILE A 69 -4.03 -8.98 -13.31
CA ILE A 69 -4.63 -7.66 -13.51
C ILE A 69 -3.56 -6.57 -13.64
N TYR A 70 -2.51 -6.67 -12.83
CA TYR A 70 -1.42 -5.69 -12.86
C TYR A 70 -0.67 -5.75 -14.18
N GLU A 71 -0.27 -6.93 -14.63
CA GLU A 71 0.50 -7.15 -15.87
C GLU A 71 -0.30 -6.69 -17.09
N GLU A 72 -1.58 -6.97 -17.15
CA GLU A 72 -2.42 -6.63 -18.32
C GLU A 72 -2.79 -5.14 -18.38
N ILE A 73 -2.95 -4.48 -17.24
CA ILE A 73 -3.56 -3.14 -17.21
C ILE A 73 -2.60 -2.07 -16.67
N CYS A 74 -1.87 -2.38 -15.61
CA CYS A 74 -1.12 -1.37 -14.84
C CYS A 74 0.33 -1.23 -15.30
N GLU A 75 0.94 -2.35 -15.71
CA GLU A 75 2.35 -2.48 -16.01
C GLU A 75 2.83 -1.54 -17.12
N ALA A 76 2.02 -1.33 -18.14
CA ALA A 76 2.35 -0.47 -19.29
C ALA A 76 2.78 0.95 -18.86
N CYS A 77 2.20 1.46 -17.76
CA CYS A 77 2.53 2.78 -17.22
C CYS A 77 3.41 2.70 -15.97
N HIS A 78 3.12 1.74 -15.08
CA HIS A 78 3.81 1.64 -13.79
C HIS A 78 5.04 0.74 -13.80
N GLN A 79 5.38 0.13 -14.93
CA GLN A 79 6.49 -0.80 -15.19
C GLN A 79 6.31 -2.17 -14.50
N PRO A 80 6.96 -3.25 -14.97
CA PRO A 80 6.78 -4.62 -14.47
C PRO A 80 6.99 -4.77 -12.96
N GLY A 81 7.95 -4.05 -12.40
CA GLY A 81 8.23 -4.06 -10.97
C GLY A 81 7.47 -3.01 -10.16
N GLY A 82 6.54 -2.30 -10.74
CA GLY A 82 5.83 -1.22 -10.06
C GLY A 82 6.66 0.03 -9.78
N ASN A 83 7.77 0.22 -10.47
CA ASN A 83 8.77 1.27 -10.17
C ASN A 83 8.37 2.67 -10.66
N GLY A 84 7.37 2.74 -11.54
CA GLY A 84 6.97 4.00 -12.17
C GLY A 84 8.02 4.54 -13.12
N ASP A 85 8.02 5.84 -13.37
CA ASP A 85 9.00 6.47 -14.23
C ASP A 85 9.81 7.57 -13.53
N PRO A 86 11.08 7.75 -13.93
CA PRO A 86 11.96 8.77 -13.36
C PRO A 86 11.48 10.21 -13.53
N ALA A 87 10.77 10.50 -14.61
CA ALA A 87 10.21 11.83 -14.85
C ALA A 87 9.01 12.14 -13.93
N GLY A 88 8.57 11.12 -13.17
CA GLY A 88 7.50 11.25 -12.19
C GLY A 88 6.09 11.32 -12.80
N ASN A 89 5.92 10.98 -14.09
CA ASN A 89 4.58 10.92 -14.68
C ASN A 89 3.76 9.81 -14.03
N PHE A 90 4.40 8.66 -13.84
CA PHE A 90 3.82 7.48 -13.21
C PHE A 90 4.52 7.20 -11.88
N PRO A 91 3.78 7.09 -10.76
CA PRO A 91 4.40 6.79 -9.46
C PRO A 91 4.94 5.37 -9.37
N GLN A 92 5.92 5.17 -8.50
CA GLN A 92 6.22 3.86 -7.96
C GLN A 92 5.03 3.37 -7.15
N LEU A 93 4.54 2.17 -7.47
CA LEU A 93 3.49 1.47 -6.74
C LEU A 93 4.06 0.39 -5.83
N ALA A 94 5.25 -0.15 -6.17
CA ALA A 94 5.90 -1.23 -5.42
C ALA A 94 5.95 -0.94 -3.92
N GLY A 95 5.51 -1.92 -3.12
CA GLY A 95 5.50 -1.83 -1.66
C GLY A 95 4.49 -0.84 -1.07
N GLN A 96 3.63 -0.24 -1.91
CA GLN A 96 2.59 0.63 -1.37
C GLN A 96 1.54 -0.19 -0.63
N GLN A 97 1.03 0.35 0.46
CA GLN A 97 0.02 -0.31 1.28
C GLN A 97 -1.27 -0.53 0.51
N SER A 98 -1.83 -1.73 0.59
CA SER A 98 -3.06 -2.10 -0.14
C SER A 98 -4.23 -1.17 0.18
N THR A 99 -4.36 -0.71 1.43
CA THR A 99 -5.38 0.26 1.83
C THR A 99 -5.27 1.59 1.10
N VAL A 100 -4.04 2.04 0.86
CA VAL A 100 -3.76 3.27 0.10
C VAL A 100 -4.06 3.05 -1.38
N VAL A 101 -3.66 1.92 -1.97
CA VAL A 101 -3.93 1.59 -3.37
C VAL A 101 -5.43 1.56 -3.63
N ILE A 102 -6.19 0.81 -2.81
CA ILE A 102 -7.66 0.73 -2.89
C ILE A 102 -8.27 2.13 -2.84
N LYS A 103 -7.88 2.92 -1.84
CA LYS A 103 -8.40 4.29 -1.70
C LYS A 103 -8.12 5.15 -2.93
N GLN A 104 -6.91 5.12 -3.46
CA GLN A 104 -6.53 6.00 -4.58
C GLN A 104 -7.27 5.63 -5.87
N ILE A 105 -7.41 4.34 -6.18
CA ILE A 105 -8.15 3.90 -7.38
C ILE A 105 -9.63 4.23 -7.23
N ALA A 106 -10.23 3.93 -6.10
CA ALA A 106 -11.62 4.23 -5.84
C ALA A 106 -11.93 5.74 -5.90
N ASP A 107 -11.03 6.59 -5.38
CA ASP A 107 -11.15 8.04 -5.47
C ASP A 107 -11.04 8.57 -6.92
N ILE A 108 -10.20 7.95 -7.76
CA ILE A 108 -10.10 8.28 -9.18
C ILE A 108 -11.42 7.92 -9.88
N ARG A 109 -11.94 6.72 -9.64
CA ARG A 109 -13.23 6.25 -10.19
C ARG A 109 -14.39 7.15 -9.82
N ALA A 110 -14.45 7.54 -8.56
CA ALA A 110 -15.50 8.42 -8.02
C ALA A 110 -15.33 9.91 -8.42
N GLY A 111 -14.26 10.27 -9.14
CA GLY A 111 -13.96 11.66 -9.47
C GLY A 111 -13.51 12.52 -8.31
N ASN A 112 -13.19 11.92 -7.16
CA ASN A 112 -12.66 12.63 -6.00
C ASN A 112 -11.20 13.04 -6.19
N ARG A 113 -10.47 12.29 -7.01
CA ARG A 113 -9.11 12.58 -7.43
C ARG A 113 -9.08 12.74 -8.93
N ASP A 114 -8.83 13.96 -9.40
CA ASP A 114 -8.63 14.20 -10.82
C ASP A 114 -7.35 13.54 -11.30
N ASN A 115 -7.51 12.58 -12.19
CA ASN A 115 -6.40 11.95 -12.88
C ASN A 115 -6.87 11.47 -14.25
N PRO A 116 -7.00 12.37 -15.23
CA PRO A 116 -7.53 12.03 -16.54
C PRO A 116 -6.68 11.00 -17.30
N THR A 117 -5.39 10.92 -17.01
CA THR A 117 -4.49 9.92 -17.60
C THR A 117 -4.78 8.51 -17.05
N MET A 118 -5.05 8.39 -15.77
CA MET A 118 -5.28 7.10 -15.12
C MET A 118 -6.76 6.65 -15.21
N TYR A 119 -7.70 7.59 -15.29
CA TYR A 119 -9.13 7.29 -15.23
C TYR A 119 -9.59 6.24 -16.26
N PRO A 120 -9.16 6.27 -17.55
CA PRO A 120 -9.55 5.26 -18.53
C PRO A 120 -9.17 3.83 -18.15
N PHE A 121 -8.07 3.66 -17.41
CA PHE A 121 -7.57 2.36 -16.95
C PHE A 121 -8.10 1.97 -15.56
N ALA A 122 -8.48 2.94 -14.78
CA ALA A 122 -8.99 2.73 -13.42
C ALA A 122 -10.50 2.46 -13.39
N ASN A 123 -11.27 2.84 -14.43
CA ASN A 123 -12.72 2.68 -14.40
C ASN A 123 -13.12 1.21 -14.44
N ILE A 124 -14.27 0.91 -13.85
CA ILE A 124 -14.71 -0.48 -13.64
C ILE A 124 -15.00 -1.21 -14.96
N GLU A 125 -15.52 -0.49 -15.95
CA GLU A 125 -15.86 -1.08 -17.26
C GLU A 125 -14.61 -1.48 -18.04
N ALA A 126 -13.56 -0.65 -17.98
CA ALA A 126 -12.26 -1.00 -18.58
C ALA A 126 -11.60 -2.20 -17.89
N LEU A 127 -11.69 -2.26 -16.57
CA LEU A 127 -11.16 -3.39 -15.81
C LEU A 127 -11.94 -4.68 -16.08
N ARG A 128 -13.25 -4.61 -16.17
CA ARG A 128 -14.11 -5.75 -16.55
C ARG A 128 -13.77 -6.24 -17.94
N ALA A 129 -13.75 -5.34 -18.93
CA ALA A 129 -13.43 -5.69 -20.29
C ALA A 129 -12.04 -6.33 -20.45
N ALA A 130 -11.05 -5.83 -19.69
CA ALA A 130 -9.70 -6.38 -19.70
C ALA A 130 -9.56 -7.71 -18.93
N THR A 131 -10.49 -8.02 -18.03
CA THR A 131 -10.45 -9.25 -17.21
C THR A 131 -11.45 -10.32 -17.68
N GLU A 132 -12.42 -9.97 -18.53
CA GLU A 132 -13.42 -10.90 -19.05
C GLU A 132 -12.79 -12.06 -19.84
N ASP A 133 -11.76 -11.79 -20.64
CA ASP A 133 -11.03 -12.79 -21.39
C ASP A 133 -10.03 -13.62 -20.53
N ILE A 134 -9.72 -13.13 -19.31
CA ILE A 134 -8.71 -13.73 -18.45
C ILE A 134 -9.34 -14.60 -17.37
N PHE A 135 -10.48 -14.20 -16.87
CA PHE A 135 -11.22 -14.93 -15.84
C PHE A 135 -12.54 -15.41 -16.41
N ASP A 136 -12.85 -16.70 -16.24
CA ASP A 136 -14.13 -17.31 -16.67
C ASP A 136 -15.37 -16.66 -16.02
N GLU A 137 -15.17 -15.84 -15.00
CA GLU A 137 -16.22 -15.13 -14.27
C GLU A 137 -15.91 -13.63 -14.21
N GLU A 138 -16.94 -12.81 -14.41
CA GLU A 138 -16.85 -11.36 -14.21
C GLU A 138 -16.63 -11.05 -12.73
N LYS A 139 -15.42 -10.61 -12.38
CA LYS A 139 -15.12 -10.17 -11.03
C LYS A 139 -15.76 -8.81 -10.75
N ASP A 140 -16.33 -8.68 -9.54
CA ASP A 140 -16.86 -7.39 -9.12
C ASP A 140 -15.73 -6.35 -8.89
N GLY A 141 -16.06 -5.07 -9.05
CA GLY A 141 -15.08 -4.01 -8.91
C GLY A 141 -14.35 -3.99 -7.55
N PRO A 142 -15.03 -4.23 -6.42
CA PRO A 142 -14.38 -4.34 -5.12
C PRO A 142 -13.37 -5.47 -5.00
N GLN A 143 -13.66 -6.66 -5.57
CA GLN A 143 -12.72 -7.77 -5.52
C GLN A 143 -11.49 -7.49 -6.39
N THR A 144 -11.67 -6.96 -7.59
CA THR A 144 -10.58 -6.54 -8.47
C THR A 144 -9.64 -5.53 -7.80
N LEU A 145 -10.22 -4.57 -7.05
CA LEU A 145 -9.41 -3.62 -6.26
C LEU A 145 -8.62 -4.29 -5.14
N ALA A 146 -9.24 -5.23 -4.44
CA ALA A 146 -8.58 -5.95 -3.36
C ALA A 146 -7.43 -6.81 -3.90
N ASP A 147 -7.63 -7.49 -5.03
CA ASP A 147 -6.65 -8.38 -5.67
C ASP A 147 -5.42 -7.59 -6.13
N VAL A 148 -5.61 -6.57 -6.96
CA VAL A 148 -4.49 -5.77 -7.47
C VAL A 148 -3.75 -5.02 -6.36
N ALA A 149 -4.45 -4.57 -5.35
CA ALA A 149 -3.82 -3.91 -4.21
C ALA A 149 -2.99 -4.88 -3.35
N ALA A 150 -3.47 -6.12 -3.18
CA ALA A 150 -2.73 -7.17 -2.49
C ALA A 150 -1.43 -7.51 -3.24
N PHE A 151 -1.47 -7.65 -4.56
CA PHE A 151 -0.27 -7.89 -5.37
C PHE A 151 0.72 -6.73 -5.29
N ILE A 152 0.29 -5.50 -5.53
CA ILE A 152 1.14 -4.31 -5.49
C ILE A 152 1.90 -4.19 -4.15
N GLN A 153 1.25 -4.52 -3.04
CA GLN A 153 1.87 -4.48 -1.72
C GLN A 153 3.03 -5.49 -1.58
N THR A 154 3.02 -6.58 -2.35
CA THR A 154 4.09 -7.60 -2.33
C THR A 154 5.30 -7.23 -3.17
N LEU A 155 5.16 -6.30 -4.12
CA LEU A 155 6.24 -5.89 -5.00
C LEU A 155 7.39 -5.24 -4.19
N PRO A 156 8.64 -5.67 -4.41
CA PRO A 156 9.78 -5.08 -3.73
C PRO A 156 10.00 -3.64 -4.21
N MET A 157 10.12 -2.73 -3.26
CA MET A 157 10.46 -1.35 -3.59
C MET A 157 11.83 -1.28 -4.26
N SER A 158 11.90 -0.60 -5.40
CA SER A 158 13.18 -0.30 -6.04
C SER A 158 13.86 0.91 -5.39
N SER A 159 15.16 1.07 -5.68
CA SER A 159 15.84 2.33 -5.38
C SER A 159 15.19 3.47 -6.17
N SER A 160 14.62 4.43 -5.46
CA SER A 160 14.01 5.61 -6.06
C SER A 160 15.02 6.51 -6.75
N ILE A 161 14.55 7.28 -7.71
CA ILE A 161 15.29 8.41 -8.21
C ILE A 161 15.16 9.55 -7.22
N LYS A 162 16.27 9.81 -6.56
CA LYS A 162 16.40 10.86 -5.55
C LYS A 162 16.42 12.24 -6.19
N GLY A 163 16.20 13.25 -5.40
CA GLY A 163 16.42 14.62 -5.79
C GLY A 163 17.91 14.99 -5.82
N PRO A 164 18.21 16.29 -5.95
CA PRO A 164 19.56 16.78 -6.14
C PRO A 164 20.47 16.71 -4.90
N GLY A 165 19.95 16.43 -3.72
CA GLY A 165 20.74 16.35 -2.47
C GLY A 165 21.29 17.69 -1.97
N ASN A 166 20.65 18.79 -2.33
CA ASN A 166 21.25 20.11 -2.09
C ASN A 166 21.10 20.62 -0.64
N ASP A 167 20.11 20.18 0.09
CA ASP A 167 19.79 20.73 1.43
C ASP A 167 19.23 19.65 2.36
N LEU A 168 19.89 18.49 2.41
CA LEU A 168 19.41 17.31 3.13
C LEU A 168 19.24 17.54 4.64
N GLU A 169 20.14 18.30 5.26
CA GLU A 169 20.06 18.62 6.69
C GLU A 169 18.76 19.40 7.02
N HIS A 170 18.42 20.35 6.18
CA HIS A 170 17.17 21.10 6.30
C HIS A 170 15.97 20.17 6.03
N GLY A 171 16.06 19.33 5.01
CA GLY A 171 15.03 18.34 4.68
C GLY A 171 14.73 17.39 5.83
N GLU A 172 15.76 16.84 6.45
CA GLU A 172 15.65 15.97 7.63
C GLU A 172 14.94 16.67 8.78
N LYS A 173 15.33 17.90 9.06
CA LYS A 173 14.67 18.70 10.12
C LYS A 173 13.20 18.96 9.80
N VAL A 174 12.90 19.40 8.58
CA VAL A 174 11.50 19.65 8.15
C VAL A 174 10.68 18.37 8.23
N TYR A 175 11.24 17.22 7.81
CA TYR A 175 10.58 15.94 7.90
C TYR A 175 10.28 15.53 9.34
N ALA A 176 11.27 15.60 10.21
CA ALA A 176 11.12 15.23 11.62
C ALA A 176 10.05 16.05 12.34
N GLU A 177 10.01 17.36 12.06
CA GLU A 177 9.07 18.27 12.70
C GLU A 177 7.64 18.19 12.15
N ASN A 178 7.47 17.80 10.87
CA ASN A 178 6.20 18.00 10.18
C ASN A 178 5.59 16.73 9.55
N CYS A 179 6.39 15.69 9.27
CA CYS A 179 5.93 14.55 8.46
C CYS A 179 5.83 13.24 9.24
N VAL A 180 6.72 13.03 10.22
CA VAL A 180 6.87 11.78 11.00
C VAL A 180 5.55 11.35 11.64
N ARG A 181 4.77 12.26 12.18
CA ARG A 181 3.50 11.94 12.87
C ARG A 181 2.55 11.10 11.99
N CYS A 182 2.54 11.34 10.69
CA CYS A 182 1.66 10.64 9.76
C CYS A 182 2.40 9.61 8.92
N HIS A 183 3.58 9.95 8.41
CA HIS A 183 4.33 9.11 7.47
C HIS A 183 5.34 8.18 8.14
N GLY A 184 5.55 8.30 9.46
CA GLY A 184 6.52 7.51 10.23
C GLY A 184 7.95 8.01 10.06
N ASP A 185 8.87 7.51 10.90
CA ASP A 185 10.26 7.98 10.95
C ASP A 185 11.04 7.75 9.65
N HIS A 186 10.62 6.78 8.85
CA HIS A 186 11.26 6.38 7.60
C HIS A 186 10.34 6.50 6.37
N GLY A 187 9.26 7.24 6.44
CA GLY A 187 8.33 7.38 5.33
C GLY A 187 7.49 6.15 5.00
N GLN A 188 7.41 5.20 5.95
CA GLN A 188 6.71 3.93 5.77
C GLN A 188 5.18 4.05 5.82
N GLY A 189 4.66 5.21 6.16
CA GLY A 189 3.21 5.46 6.23
C GLY A 189 2.48 4.71 7.32
N SER A 190 1.17 4.58 7.18
CA SER A 190 0.31 3.84 8.11
C SER A 190 -0.83 3.15 7.37
N PHE A 191 -0.80 1.82 7.38
CA PHE A 191 -1.85 0.97 6.82
C PHE A 191 -3.23 1.31 7.40
N LYS A 192 -3.31 1.40 8.72
CA LYS A 192 -4.55 1.67 9.45
C LYS A 192 -5.13 3.05 9.15
N ASN A 193 -4.28 4.05 8.95
CA ASN A 193 -4.69 5.44 8.77
C ASN A 193 -4.70 5.86 7.30
N TYR A 194 -4.45 4.94 6.35
CA TYR A 194 -4.37 5.23 4.92
C TYR A 194 -3.30 6.29 4.57
N TYR A 195 -2.26 6.41 5.40
CA TYR A 195 -1.13 7.28 5.10
C TYR A 195 -0.15 6.55 4.19
N PRO A 196 0.16 7.12 3.01
CA PRO A 196 0.97 6.41 2.04
C PRO A 196 2.42 6.22 2.50
N VAL A 197 3.02 5.11 2.05
CA VAL A 197 4.46 4.99 1.96
C VAL A 197 4.96 6.07 1.00
N ILE A 198 5.86 6.91 1.47
CA ILE A 198 6.50 7.96 0.66
C ILE A 198 8.01 7.72 0.50
N ALA A 199 8.59 6.91 1.38
CA ALA A 199 9.96 6.42 1.21
C ALA A 199 10.10 5.71 -0.15
N GLY A 200 11.19 5.98 -0.84
CA GLY A 200 11.47 5.34 -2.12
C GLY A 200 10.60 5.80 -3.30
N GLN A 201 9.71 6.74 -3.14
CA GLN A 201 8.92 7.29 -4.23
C GLN A 201 9.77 8.22 -5.11
N ASN A 202 9.49 8.25 -6.41
CA ASN A 202 10.20 9.11 -7.36
C ASN A 202 10.08 10.59 -6.98
N TYR A 203 11.23 11.27 -6.88
CA TYR A 203 11.32 12.68 -6.46
C TYR A 203 10.39 13.60 -7.24
N GLN A 204 10.39 13.51 -8.58
CA GLN A 204 9.54 14.35 -9.42
C GLN A 204 8.05 14.11 -9.20
N TYR A 205 7.68 12.87 -8.88
CA TYR A 205 6.30 12.56 -8.52
C TYR A 205 5.91 13.17 -7.17
N LEU A 206 6.77 13.04 -6.15
CA LEU A 206 6.56 13.66 -4.84
C LEU A 206 6.39 15.17 -4.95
N MET A 207 7.31 15.84 -5.67
CA MET A 207 7.27 17.28 -5.92
C MET A 207 5.96 17.72 -6.56
N ARG A 208 5.50 16.99 -7.60
CA ARG A 208 4.23 17.28 -8.25
C ARG A 208 3.05 17.08 -7.32
N GLN A 209 3.02 15.98 -6.56
CA GLN A 209 1.90 15.71 -5.66
C GLN A 209 1.86 16.72 -4.51
N PHE A 210 3.00 17.12 -3.98
CA PHE A 210 3.06 18.14 -2.94
C PHE A 210 2.50 19.48 -3.42
N ARG A 211 2.93 19.94 -4.61
CA ARG A 211 2.40 21.17 -5.22
C ARG A 211 0.89 21.07 -5.46
N TRP A 212 0.42 19.96 -6.00
CA TRP A 212 -1.00 19.78 -6.26
C TRP A 212 -1.85 19.74 -4.99
N ILE A 213 -1.33 19.18 -3.88
CA ILE A 213 -2.00 19.25 -2.58
C ILE A 213 -2.05 20.70 -2.10
N LYS A 214 -0.93 21.41 -2.13
CA LYS A 214 -0.83 22.80 -1.68
C LYS A 214 -1.71 23.76 -2.51
N GLU A 215 -1.84 23.52 -3.78
CA GLU A 215 -2.66 24.30 -4.72
C GLU A 215 -4.14 23.87 -4.74
N GLY A 216 -4.53 22.86 -3.97
CA GLY A 216 -5.89 22.32 -3.97
C GLY A 216 -6.28 21.52 -5.21
N LYS A 217 -5.33 21.25 -6.12
CA LYS A 217 -5.56 20.45 -7.33
C LYS A 217 -5.79 18.98 -7.01
N ARG A 218 -5.14 18.45 -5.97
CA ARG A 218 -5.38 17.10 -5.49
C ARG A 218 -6.50 17.10 -4.45
N ARG A 219 -7.74 17.03 -4.91
CA ARG A 219 -8.94 17.20 -4.10
C ARG A 219 -9.16 16.14 -3.03
N ASN A 220 -8.65 14.92 -3.23
CA ASN A 220 -8.72 13.84 -2.26
C ASN A 220 -7.59 13.85 -1.21
N ALA A 221 -6.88 14.95 -1.08
CA ALA A 221 -5.84 15.10 -0.07
C ALA A 221 -6.47 15.17 1.34
N ASN A 222 -5.76 14.60 2.32
CA ASN A 222 -6.16 14.72 3.72
C ASN A 222 -6.14 16.20 4.14
N PRO A 223 -7.24 16.74 4.71
CA PRO A 223 -7.27 18.14 5.18
C PRO A 223 -6.13 18.48 6.14
N GLU A 224 -5.75 17.56 7.05
CA GLU A 224 -4.60 17.76 7.94
C GLU A 224 -3.29 17.91 7.15
N MET A 225 -3.11 17.15 6.06
CA MET A 225 -1.93 17.29 5.19
C MET A 225 -1.95 18.63 4.46
N VAL A 226 -3.11 19.07 3.95
CA VAL A 226 -3.26 20.38 3.29
C VAL A 226 -2.89 21.51 4.25
N GLU A 227 -3.41 21.48 5.49
CA GLU A 227 -3.11 22.46 6.52
C GLU A 227 -1.63 22.45 6.91
N GLN A 228 -1.05 21.25 7.09
CA GLN A 228 0.35 21.08 7.49
C GLN A 228 1.31 21.73 6.49
N ILE A 229 1.09 21.51 5.18
CA ILE A 229 2.01 22.00 4.15
C ILE A 229 1.69 23.41 3.65
N ALA A 230 0.58 24.01 4.07
CA ALA A 230 0.17 25.34 3.62
C ALA A 230 1.26 26.40 3.83
N ARG A 231 2.03 26.29 4.92
CA ARG A 231 3.07 27.24 5.32
C ARG A 231 4.45 26.94 4.75
N PHE A 232 4.63 25.81 4.06
CA PHE A 232 5.94 25.41 3.54
C PHE A 232 6.41 26.37 2.45
N THR A 233 7.64 26.80 2.58
CA THR A 233 8.35 27.55 1.54
C THR A 233 8.78 26.63 0.42
N GLU A 234 9.22 27.20 -0.71
CA GLU A 234 9.81 26.41 -1.80
C GLU A 234 11.06 25.64 -1.30
N ARG A 235 11.88 26.26 -0.44
CA ARG A 235 13.04 25.61 0.17
C ARG A 235 12.66 24.40 0.98
N ASP A 236 11.63 24.52 1.85
CA ASP A 236 11.16 23.39 2.68
C ASP A 236 10.69 22.23 1.79
N MET A 237 9.93 22.54 0.74
CA MET A 237 9.41 21.55 -0.19
C MET A 237 10.53 20.84 -0.95
N LEU A 238 11.48 21.57 -1.50
CA LEU A 238 12.60 21.00 -2.25
C LEU A 238 13.45 20.10 -1.36
N ALA A 239 13.75 20.56 -0.14
CA ALA A 239 14.61 19.83 0.78
C ALA A 239 13.94 18.56 1.35
N VAL A 240 12.66 18.62 1.71
CA VAL A 240 11.99 17.49 2.35
C VAL A 240 11.60 16.38 1.38
N MET A 241 11.49 16.67 0.08
CA MET A 241 11.20 15.67 -0.95
C MET A 241 12.45 14.93 -1.43
N ASP A 242 13.64 15.45 -1.14
CA ASP A 242 14.93 14.90 -1.50
C ASP A 242 15.42 13.84 -0.49
#